data_db03358d7c7be367158454aa15eab898
#
_entry.id   db03358d7c7be367158454aa15eab898
#
_cell.length_a   1.000
_cell.length_b   1.000
_cell.length_c   1.000
_cell.angle_alpha   90.00
_cell.angle_beta   90.00
_cell.angle_gamma   90.00
#
_symmetry.space_group_name_H-M   'P 1'
#
loop_
_entity.id
_entity.type
_entity.pdbx_description
1 polymer ?
#
loop_
_entity_poly.entity_id
_entity_poly.type
_entity_poly.pdbx_seq_one_letter_code
_entity_poly.pdbx_strand_id
1 'polypeptide(L)'
;VKRNKGASGIDGMTVEDFPAFAREHWPRIATAIREGNYRPAPVRRVFIPKPDGTQRPLGIPTVLDRMIQQAVAQVLSPLFEVDFSEHSYGYRPERSAHQAVVVMEESWKEDRRYAVECDLKSFFDMVNHDRLMNALLEKIQCHKTLGLIRRYLMAGVELPDGTFEVTTQGVPQGGPLSPLLANITLDPLDKELESRGHKFARYADDFIVLVKSKNAAKRVLKGLISYCERRLQLEVNRAKSRAAPLK
;
A
#
# COMPACT_ATOMS: atom_id res chain seq x y z
N VAL A 1 -3.82 1.78 -17.47
CA VAL A 1 -2.78 2.83 -17.57
C VAL A 1 -3.26 3.99 -18.43
N LYS A 2 -3.70 3.74 -19.66
CA LYS A 2 -4.17 4.80 -20.60
C LYS A 2 -5.30 5.67 -20.02
N ARG A 3 -6.30 5.06 -19.36
CA ARG A 3 -7.44 5.76 -18.75
C ARG A 3 -7.03 6.83 -17.72
N ASN A 4 -5.93 6.62 -17.03
CA ASN A 4 -5.49 7.50 -15.95
C ASN A 4 -4.66 8.70 -16.42
N LYS A 5 -4.31 8.79 -17.71
CA LYS A 5 -3.56 9.90 -18.33
C LYS A 5 -2.39 10.41 -17.45
N GLY A 6 -1.70 9.48 -16.78
CA GLY A 6 -0.68 9.83 -15.79
C GLY A 6 0.58 10.41 -16.43
N ALA A 7 1.30 11.25 -15.69
CA ALA A 7 2.56 11.84 -16.10
C ALA A 7 3.61 10.81 -16.52
N SER A 8 4.57 11.17 -17.37
CA SER A 8 5.70 10.34 -17.77
C SER A 8 6.62 10.02 -16.59
N GLY A 9 7.30 8.87 -16.65
CA GLY A 9 8.38 8.51 -15.73
C GLY A 9 9.67 9.25 -16.01
N ILE A 10 10.79 8.66 -15.62
CA ILE A 10 12.14 9.23 -15.84
C ILE A 10 12.55 9.22 -17.32
N ASP A 11 11.95 8.33 -18.12
CA ASP A 11 12.21 8.18 -19.56
C ASP A 11 11.49 9.23 -20.43
N GLY A 12 10.65 10.07 -19.83
CA GLY A 12 9.85 11.07 -20.53
C GLY A 12 8.73 10.50 -21.43
N MET A 13 8.62 9.17 -21.57
CA MET A 13 7.63 8.52 -22.42
C MET A 13 6.20 8.81 -21.94
N THR A 14 5.36 9.27 -22.84
CA THR A 14 3.94 9.49 -22.56
C THR A 14 3.12 8.20 -22.76
N VAL A 15 1.88 8.23 -22.30
CA VAL A 15 0.94 7.12 -22.52
C VAL A 15 0.58 6.97 -24.00
N GLU A 16 0.62 8.06 -24.74
CA GLU A 16 0.36 8.13 -26.18
C GLU A 16 1.49 7.50 -27.00
N ASP A 17 2.75 7.67 -26.59
CA ASP A 17 3.94 7.11 -27.26
C ASP A 17 4.06 5.58 -27.04
N PHE A 18 3.55 5.10 -25.91
CA PHE A 18 3.73 3.71 -25.48
C PHE A 18 3.28 2.65 -26.49
N PRO A 19 2.15 2.78 -27.24
CA PRO A 19 1.73 1.75 -28.21
C PRO A 19 2.73 1.55 -29.35
N ALA A 20 3.41 2.60 -29.82
CA ALA A 20 4.44 2.50 -30.85
C ALA A 20 5.69 1.82 -30.29
N PHE A 21 6.17 2.27 -29.14
CA PHE A 21 7.27 1.66 -28.41
C PHE A 21 7.02 0.17 -28.11
N ALA A 22 5.83 -0.19 -27.64
CA ALA A 22 5.50 -1.57 -27.31
C ALA A 22 5.51 -2.48 -28.55
N ARG A 23 5.02 -2.04 -29.71
CA ARG A 23 5.06 -2.86 -30.94
C ARG A 23 6.47 -3.25 -31.32
N GLU A 24 7.41 -2.37 -31.16
CA GLU A 24 8.81 -2.59 -31.53
C GLU A 24 9.56 -3.43 -30.47
N HIS A 25 9.39 -3.10 -29.19
CA HIS A 25 10.25 -3.60 -28.13
C HIS A 25 9.64 -4.74 -27.30
N TRP A 26 8.33 -5.00 -27.41
CA TRP A 26 7.64 -5.98 -26.57
C TRP A 26 8.22 -7.41 -26.63
N PRO A 27 8.63 -7.97 -27.79
CA PRO A 27 9.20 -9.32 -27.81
C PRO A 27 10.42 -9.45 -26.89
N ARG A 28 11.32 -8.47 -26.90
CA ARG A 28 12.51 -8.45 -26.06
C ARG A 28 12.13 -8.27 -24.56
N ILE A 29 11.21 -7.37 -24.29
CA ILE A 29 10.74 -7.11 -22.93
C ILE A 29 10.06 -8.35 -22.34
N ALA A 30 9.17 -8.98 -23.08
CA ALA A 30 8.48 -10.18 -22.66
C ALA A 30 9.45 -11.35 -22.39
N THR A 31 10.50 -11.49 -23.21
CA THR A 31 11.55 -12.48 -22.98
C THR A 31 12.30 -12.18 -21.69
N ALA A 32 12.73 -10.94 -21.47
CA ALA A 32 13.42 -10.54 -20.25
C ALA A 32 12.56 -10.79 -18.98
N ILE A 33 11.25 -10.56 -19.05
CA ILE A 33 10.32 -10.87 -17.95
C ILE A 33 10.26 -12.39 -17.71
N ARG A 34 10.08 -13.19 -18.75
CA ARG A 34 9.99 -14.65 -18.66
C ARG A 34 11.27 -15.29 -18.13
N GLU A 35 12.41 -14.77 -18.51
CA GLU A 35 13.72 -15.20 -18.01
C GLU A 35 14.04 -14.71 -16.59
N GLY A 36 13.29 -13.71 -16.09
CA GLY A 36 13.53 -13.12 -14.81
C GLY A 36 14.65 -12.07 -14.82
N ASN A 37 15.00 -11.55 -16.00
CA ASN A 37 16.10 -10.60 -16.19
C ASN A 37 15.64 -9.15 -16.36
N TYR A 38 14.33 -8.91 -16.42
CA TYR A 38 13.77 -7.55 -16.55
C TYR A 38 14.19 -6.70 -15.35
N ARG A 39 14.72 -5.51 -15.63
CA ARG A 39 15.12 -4.52 -14.62
C ARG A 39 14.19 -3.30 -14.72
N PRO A 40 13.38 -3.04 -13.68
CA PRO A 40 12.57 -1.82 -13.63
C PRO A 40 13.43 -0.56 -13.64
N ALA A 41 12.91 0.48 -14.26
CA ALA A 41 13.48 1.81 -14.13
C ALA A 41 13.20 2.41 -12.74
N PRO A 42 14.04 3.33 -12.26
CA PRO A 42 13.73 4.10 -11.06
C PRO A 42 12.44 4.91 -11.20
N VAL A 43 11.80 5.22 -10.08
CA VAL A 43 10.64 6.09 -10.10
C VAL A 43 11.06 7.57 -10.07
N ARG A 44 10.38 8.42 -10.81
CA ARG A 44 10.58 9.86 -10.76
C ARG A 44 9.86 10.44 -9.56
N ARG A 45 10.58 11.09 -8.66
CA ARG A 45 10.04 11.75 -7.46
C ARG A 45 9.34 13.05 -7.85
N VAL A 46 8.12 13.21 -7.38
CA VAL A 46 7.40 14.47 -7.38
C VAL A 46 6.78 14.71 -6.01
N PHE A 47 6.59 15.98 -5.65
CA PHE A 47 5.98 16.35 -4.38
C PHE A 47 4.63 17.01 -4.64
N ILE A 48 3.58 16.53 -3.95
CA ILE A 48 2.25 17.11 -4.00
C ILE A 48 1.97 17.80 -2.66
N PRO A 49 1.59 19.09 -2.68
CA PRO A 49 1.25 19.80 -1.45
C PRO A 49 0.01 19.19 -0.79
N LYS A 50 0.07 19.04 0.54
CA LYS A 50 -1.08 18.66 1.37
C LYS A 50 -1.76 19.91 1.93
N PRO A 51 -3.04 19.80 2.37
CA PRO A 51 -3.76 20.92 2.99
C PRO A 51 -3.09 21.48 4.25
N ASP A 52 -2.31 20.67 4.95
CA ASP A 52 -1.55 21.07 6.17
C ASP A 52 -0.22 21.77 5.87
N GLY A 53 0.07 22.07 4.59
CA GLY A 53 1.31 22.71 4.14
C GLY A 53 2.50 21.75 4.00
N THR A 54 2.38 20.49 4.40
CA THR A 54 3.40 19.47 4.17
C THR A 54 3.33 18.94 2.74
N GLN A 55 4.34 18.20 2.31
CA GLN A 55 4.40 17.61 0.99
C GLN A 55 4.21 16.08 1.05
N ARG A 56 3.47 15.53 0.08
CA ARG A 56 3.38 14.09 -0.14
C ARG A 56 4.36 13.70 -1.25
N PRO A 57 5.36 12.87 -0.95
CA PRO A 57 6.23 12.33 -1.98
C PRO A 57 5.48 11.28 -2.81
N LEU A 58 5.50 11.42 -4.14
CA LEU A 58 5.03 10.40 -5.07
C LEU A 58 6.19 9.91 -5.93
N GLY A 59 6.16 8.63 -6.26
CA GLY A 59 7.07 8.02 -7.23
C GLY A 59 6.32 7.68 -8.51
N ILE A 60 6.67 8.29 -9.62
CA ILE A 60 6.05 8.04 -10.93
C ILE A 60 6.89 7.02 -11.69
N PRO A 61 6.44 5.75 -11.83
CA PRO A 61 7.13 4.76 -12.66
C PRO A 61 6.98 5.10 -14.15
N THR A 62 7.84 4.55 -14.98
CA THR A 62 7.69 4.61 -16.44
C THR A 62 6.34 4.03 -16.89
N VAL A 63 5.88 4.40 -18.08
CA VAL A 63 4.61 3.84 -18.61
C VAL A 63 4.72 2.33 -18.78
N LEU A 64 5.89 1.83 -19.20
CA LEU A 64 6.17 0.40 -19.31
C LEU A 64 6.06 -0.29 -17.95
N ASP A 65 6.72 0.26 -16.92
CA ASP A 65 6.68 -0.33 -15.58
C ASP A 65 5.29 -0.30 -14.98
N ARG A 66 4.51 0.77 -15.21
CA ARG A 66 3.10 0.83 -14.80
C ARG A 66 2.26 -0.27 -15.45
N MET A 67 2.50 -0.55 -16.73
CA MET A 67 1.78 -1.61 -17.43
C MET A 67 2.13 -2.99 -16.85
N ILE A 68 3.42 -3.26 -16.64
CA ILE A 68 3.86 -4.54 -16.06
C ILE A 68 3.35 -4.69 -14.62
N GLN A 69 3.48 -3.66 -13.80
CA GLN A 69 2.94 -3.67 -12.43
C GLN A 69 1.44 -3.89 -12.39
N GLN A 70 0.69 -3.28 -13.32
CA GLN A 70 -0.75 -3.49 -13.44
C GLN A 70 -1.09 -4.93 -13.80
N ALA A 71 -0.36 -5.53 -14.73
CA ALA A 71 -0.55 -6.94 -15.09
C ALA A 71 -0.26 -7.87 -13.90
N VAL A 72 0.84 -7.63 -13.18
CA VAL A 72 1.18 -8.37 -11.95
C VAL A 72 0.09 -8.20 -10.89
N ALA A 73 -0.39 -6.97 -10.65
CA ALA A 73 -1.45 -6.71 -9.70
C ALA A 73 -2.75 -7.44 -10.05
N GLN A 74 -3.15 -7.47 -11.34
CA GLN A 74 -4.35 -8.17 -11.79
C GLN A 74 -4.28 -9.69 -11.56
N VAL A 75 -3.10 -10.28 -11.73
CA VAL A 75 -2.89 -11.72 -11.50
C VAL A 75 -2.83 -12.05 -10.02
N LEU A 76 -2.20 -11.19 -9.21
CA LEU A 76 -2.00 -11.46 -7.79
C LEU A 76 -3.21 -11.08 -6.92
N SER A 77 -3.95 -10.02 -7.27
CA SER A 77 -5.08 -9.56 -6.45
C SER A 77 -6.07 -10.68 -6.10
N PRO A 78 -6.54 -11.53 -7.03
CA PRO A 78 -7.46 -12.61 -6.69
C PRO A 78 -6.88 -13.63 -5.69
N LEU A 79 -5.55 -13.83 -5.70
CA LEU A 79 -4.89 -14.78 -4.81
C LEU A 79 -4.89 -14.31 -3.34
N PHE A 80 -4.80 -12.99 -3.13
CA PHE A 80 -4.77 -12.39 -1.80
C PHE A 80 -6.15 -11.95 -1.33
N GLU A 81 -7.03 -11.56 -2.26
CA GLU A 81 -8.37 -11.03 -1.96
C GLU A 81 -9.21 -11.97 -1.10
N VAL A 82 -9.08 -13.27 -1.30
CA VAL A 82 -9.83 -14.31 -0.57
C VAL A 82 -9.50 -14.38 0.92
N ASP A 83 -8.33 -13.88 1.33
CA ASP A 83 -7.87 -13.94 2.72
C ASP A 83 -7.95 -12.58 3.43
N PHE A 84 -8.14 -11.50 2.69
CA PHE A 84 -8.25 -10.17 3.29
C PHE A 84 -9.48 -10.05 4.17
N SER A 85 -9.31 -9.41 5.32
CA SER A 85 -10.39 -9.12 6.25
C SER A 85 -11.57 -8.43 5.56
N GLU A 86 -12.80 -8.83 5.95
CA GLU A 86 -14.03 -8.15 5.54
C GLU A 86 -14.09 -6.69 6.02
N HIS A 87 -13.28 -6.32 7.01
CA HIS A 87 -13.17 -4.97 7.57
C HIS A 87 -12.11 -4.11 6.89
N SER A 88 -11.45 -4.62 5.84
CA SER A 88 -10.51 -3.88 5.00
C SER A 88 -11.20 -3.44 3.70
N TYR A 89 -11.21 -2.14 3.41
CA TYR A 89 -12.00 -1.55 2.32
C TYR A 89 -11.15 -0.83 1.26
N GLY A 90 -10.01 -0.27 1.63
CA GLY A 90 -9.17 0.51 0.71
C GLY A 90 -8.48 -0.34 -0.35
N TYR A 91 -8.46 0.14 -1.59
CA TYR A 91 -7.76 -0.48 -2.72
C TYR A 91 -8.24 -1.89 -3.10
N ARG A 92 -9.43 -2.28 -2.71
CA ARG A 92 -10.03 -3.58 -3.02
C ARG A 92 -11.14 -3.46 -4.03
N PRO A 93 -11.34 -4.48 -4.91
CA PRO A 93 -12.48 -4.51 -5.82
C PRO A 93 -13.79 -4.53 -5.02
N GLU A 94 -14.81 -3.82 -5.54
CA GLU A 94 -16.16 -3.76 -4.97
C GLU A 94 -16.26 -3.24 -3.52
N ARG A 95 -15.16 -2.70 -2.97
CA ARG A 95 -15.09 -2.07 -1.65
C ARG A 95 -14.96 -0.55 -1.77
N SER A 96 -15.52 0.16 -0.79
CA SER A 96 -15.52 1.63 -0.78
C SER A 96 -15.40 2.19 0.63
N ALA A 97 -14.98 3.46 0.74
CA ALA A 97 -14.96 4.17 2.01
C ALA A 97 -16.36 4.29 2.63
N HIS A 98 -17.40 4.40 1.80
CA HIS A 98 -18.78 4.46 2.28
C HIS A 98 -19.19 3.19 3.04
N GLN A 99 -18.83 2.01 2.55
CA GLN A 99 -19.08 0.74 3.26
C GLN A 99 -18.36 0.71 4.62
N ALA A 100 -17.12 1.22 4.70
CA ALA A 100 -16.40 1.33 5.97
C ALA A 100 -17.16 2.21 6.98
N VAL A 101 -17.70 3.34 6.52
CA VAL A 101 -18.52 4.24 7.36
C VAL A 101 -19.78 3.54 7.86
N VAL A 102 -20.52 2.84 7.00
CA VAL A 102 -21.74 2.11 7.38
C VAL A 102 -21.46 1.09 8.50
N VAL A 103 -20.38 0.31 8.38
CA VAL A 103 -20.00 -0.67 9.42
C VAL A 103 -19.62 0.02 10.74
N MET A 104 -19.04 1.21 10.67
CA MET A 104 -18.75 2.00 11.88
C MET A 104 -20.01 2.57 12.51
N GLU A 105 -20.98 3.02 11.72
CA GLU A 105 -22.30 3.45 12.21
C GLU A 105 -23.08 2.31 12.90
N GLU A 106 -23.03 1.10 12.34
CA GLU A 106 -23.64 -0.08 12.97
C GLU A 106 -22.95 -0.39 14.32
N SER A 107 -21.63 -0.35 14.35
CA SER A 107 -20.87 -0.55 15.60
C SER A 107 -21.15 0.52 16.64
N TRP A 108 -21.43 1.75 16.22
CA TRP A 108 -21.88 2.84 17.09
C TRP A 108 -23.27 2.58 17.69
N LYS A 109 -24.19 2.01 16.93
CA LYS A 109 -25.53 1.59 17.42
C LYS A 109 -25.43 0.48 18.48
N GLU A 110 -24.35 -0.32 18.49
CA GLU A 110 -24.03 -1.31 19.52
C GLU A 110 -23.45 -0.70 20.81
N ASP A 111 -23.63 0.60 21.05
CA ASP A 111 -23.11 1.36 22.21
C ASP A 111 -21.58 1.45 22.27
N ARG A 112 -20.88 1.46 21.12
CA ARG A 112 -19.45 1.69 21.04
C ARG A 112 -19.17 3.16 20.82
N ARG A 113 -19.02 3.89 21.92
CA ARG A 113 -18.98 5.37 21.96
C ARG A 113 -17.56 5.95 21.92
N TYR A 114 -16.53 5.12 21.85
CA TYR A 114 -15.15 5.56 21.82
C TYR A 114 -14.45 5.06 20.58
N ALA A 115 -13.80 5.97 19.86
CA ALA A 115 -12.98 5.67 18.70
C ALA A 115 -11.49 5.61 19.10
N VAL A 116 -10.79 4.66 18.52
CA VAL A 116 -9.34 4.57 18.55
C VAL A 116 -8.85 4.73 17.12
N GLU A 117 -8.16 5.81 16.87
CA GLU A 117 -7.48 6.10 15.60
C GLU A 117 -5.97 5.93 15.80
N CYS A 118 -5.33 5.21 14.92
CA CYS A 118 -3.89 5.01 14.96
C CYS A 118 -3.31 5.33 13.58
N ASP A 119 -2.55 6.41 13.50
CA ASP A 119 -1.93 6.92 12.27
C ASP A 119 -0.51 6.33 12.14
N LEU A 120 -0.23 5.72 11.00
CA LEU A 120 1.09 5.17 10.66
C LEU A 120 1.95 6.26 10.01
N LYS A 121 3.12 6.52 10.58
CA LYS A 121 4.02 7.55 10.06
C LYS A 121 4.65 7.10 8.75
N SER A 122 4.39 7.86 7.69
CA SER A 122 4.98 7.59 6.35
C SER A 122 4.88 6.11 5.94
N PHE A 123 3.73 5.50 6.13
CA PHE A 123 3.52 4.05 5.98
C PHE A 123 4.20 3.48 4.73
N PHE A 124 3.92 4.06 3.55
CA PHE A 124 4.48 3.56 2.29
C PHE A 124 6.01 3.60 2.24
N ASP A 125 6.63 4.59 2.88
CA ASP A 125 8.09 4.75 2.88
C ASP A 125 8.76 3.82 3.91
N MET A 126 8.00 3.27 4.87
CA MET A 126 8.51 2.46 5.99
C MET A 126 8.29 0.96 5.84
N VAL A 127 7.63 0.50 4.77
CA VAL A 127 7.39 -0.94 4.55
C VAL A 127 8.71 -1.71 4.46
N ASN A 128 8.89 -2.69 5.34
CA ASN A 128 10.06 -3.55 5.33
C ASN A 128 9.97 -4.55 4.17
N HIS A 129 10.94 -4.52 3.24
CA HIS A 129 10.95 -5.35 2.06
C HIS A 129 10.99 -6.84 2.36
N ASP A 130 11.78 -7.28 3.33
CA ASP A 130 11.93 -8.71 3.62
C ASP A 130 10.66 -9.29 4.24
N ARG A 131 9.99 -8.52 5.11
CA ARG A 131 8.68 -8.93 5.66
C ARG A 131 7.61 -9.03 4.57
N LEU A 132 7.54 -8.03 3.70
CA LEU A 132 6.61 -8.05 2.58
C LEU A 132 6.90 -9.23 1.64
N MET A 133 8.16 -9.47 1.32
CA MET A 133 8.56 -10.61 0.48
C MET A 133 8.22 -11.96 1.13
N ASN A 134 8.37 -12.09 2.44
CA ASN A 134 7.96 -13.30 3.16
C ASN A 134 6.44 -13.52 3.08
N ALA A 135 5.62 -12.49 3.26
CA ALA A 135 4.17 -12.58 3.10
C ALA A 135 3.76 -12.95 1.65
N LEU A 136 4.49 -12.45 0.65
CA LEU A 136 4.27 -12.82 -0.75
C LEU A 136 4.64 -14.30 -1.02
N LEU A 137 5.73 -14.80 -0.41
CA LEU A 137 6.20 -16.17 -0.53
C LEU A 137 5.19 -17.21 -0.03
N GLU A 138 4.34 -16.86 0.94
CA GLU A 138 3.30 -17.77 1.46
C GLU A 138 2.32 -18.21 0.37
N LYS A 139 2.09 -17.39 -0.66
CA LYS A 139 1.13 -17.65 -1.74
C LYS A 139 1.74 -17.75 -3.13
N ILE A 140 2.89 -17.15 -3.35
CA ILE A 140 3.51 -17.09 -4.68
C ILE A 140 4.68 -18.06 -4.75
N GLN A 141 4.53 -19.13 -5.51
CA GLN A 141 5.60 -20.12 -5.72
C GLN A 141 6.58 -19.72 -6.83
N CYS A 142 6.21 -18.79 -7.70
CA CYS A 142 7.01 -18.38 -8.84
C CYS A 142 8.15 -17.44 -8.42
N HIS A 143 9.36 -17.96 -8.31
CA HIS A 143 10.55 -17.18 -7.97
C HIS A 143 10.84 -16.01 -8.92
N LYS A 144 10.50 -16.15 -10.22
CA LYS A 144 10.68 -15.06 -11.19
C LYS A 144 9.74 -13.88 -10.90
N THR A 145 8.49 -14.16 -10.54
CA THR A 145 7.52 -13.14 -10.12
C THR A 145 7.96 -12.45 -8.83
N LEU A 146 8.37 -13.21 -7.83
CA LEU A 146 8.92 -12.66 -6.58
C LEU A 146 10.16 -11.81 -6.83
N GLY A 147 11.08 -12.30 -7.67
CA GLY A 147 12.27 -11.55 -8.06
C GLY A 147 11.93 -10.26 -8.81
N LEU A 148 10.88 -10.25 -9.63
CA LEU A 148 10.41 -9.04 -10.30
C LEU A 148 9.85 -8.03 -9.30
N ILE A 149 9.01 -8.48 -8.37
CA ILE A 149 8.46 -7.61 -7.31
C ILE A 149 9.59 -7.02 -6.47
N ARG A 150 10.56 -7.83 -6.04
CA ARG A 150 11.71 -7.34 -5.28
C ARG A 150 12.50 -6.28 -6.05
N ARG A 151 12.70 -6.47 -7.37
CA ARG A 151 13.36 -5.46 -8.21
C ARG A 151 12.55 -4.17 -8.29
N TYR A 152 11.23 -4.21 -8.33
CA TYR A 152 10.39 -3.00 -8.24
C TYR A 152 10.56 -2.27 -6.91
N LEU A 153 10.64 -2.99 -5.81
CA LEU A 153 10.85 -2.40 -4.48
C LEU A 153 12.23 -1.73 -4.38
N MET A 154 13.24 -2.27 -5.08
CA MET A 154 14.64 -1.82 -5.05
C MET A 154 15.03 -0.93 -6.24
N ALA A 155 14.08 -0.56 -7.11
CA ALA A 155 14.38 0.16 -8.35
C ALA A 155 15.01 1.54 -8.13
N GLY A 156 14.85 2.12 -6.94
CA GLY A 156 15.38 3.43 -6.60
C GLY A 156 14.45 4.58 -7.03
N VAL A 157 14.91 5.77 -6.69
CA VAL A 157 14.16 7.02 -6.89
C VAL A 157 15.10 8.06 -7.50
N GLU A 158 14.66 8.71 -8.58
CA GLU A 158 15.29 9.90 -9.11
C GLU A 158 14.61 11.13 -8.48
N LEU A 159 15.39 11.96 -7.80
CA LEU A 159 14.92 13.19 -7.17
C LEU A 159 14.78 14.33 -8.19
N PRO A 160 14.05 15.42 -7.85
CA PRO A 160 13.86 16.55 -8.77
C PRO A 160 15.14 17.27 -9.22
N ASP A 161 16.21 17.14 -8.46
CA ASP A 161 17.53 17.68 -8.79
C ASP A 161 18.37 16.73 -9.68
N GLY A 162 17.80 15.58 -10.07
CA GLY A 162 18.48 14.56 -10.89
C GLY A 162 19.36 13.60 -10.08
N THR A 163 19.43 13.72 -8.76
CA THR A 163 20.16 12.76 -7.93
C THR A 163 19.39 11.46 -7.80
N PHE A 164 20.13 10.37 -7.54
CA PHE A 164 19.61 9.02 -7.49
C PHE A 164 19.73 8.43 -6.09
N GLU A 165 18.60 7.98 -5.54
CA GLU A 165 18.56 7.31 -4.24
C GLU A 165 18.22 5.83 -4.38
N VAL A 166 18.98 4.97 -3.72
CA VAL A 166 18.67 3.54 -3.61
C VAL A 166 17.60 3.33 -2.57
N THR A 167 16.60 2.50 -2.89
CA THR A 167 15.55 2.13 -1.93
C THR A 167 15.88 0.81 -1.24
N THR A 168 15.99 0.84 0.08
CA THR A 168 16.22 -0.35 0.94
C THR A 168 14.96 -0.76 1.70
N GLN A 169 13.97 0.12 1.75
CA GLN A 169 12.66 -0.08 2.36
C GLN A 169 11.62 0.78 1.64
N GLY A 170 10.36 0.55 1.91
CA GLY A 170 9.25 1.32 1.36
C GLY A 170 8.70 0.73 0.06
N VAL A 171 7.48 1.16 -0.24
CA VAL A 171 6.75 0.85 -1.48
C VAL A 171 6.46 2.17 -2.18
N PRO A 172 6.89 2.38 -3.44
CA PRO A 172 6.70 3.65 -4.13
C PRO A 172 5.21 4.05 -4.20
N GLN A 173 4.86 5.22 -3.67
CA GLN A 173 3.51 5.76 -3.82
C GLN A 173 3.30 6.22 -5.27
N GLY A 174 2.35 5.57 -5.99
CA GLY A 174 2.00 5.90 -7.37
C GLY A 174 2.15 4.77 -8.37
N GLY A 175 2.76 3.65 -7.98
CA GLY A 175 2.77 2.42 -8.78
C GLY A 175 1.46 1.63 -8.67
N PRO A 176 0.99 0.99 -9.77
CA PRO A 176 -0.25 0.20 -9.74
C PRO A 176 -0.22 -1.02 -8.82
N LEU A 177 0.96 -1.53 -8.51
CA LEU A 177 1.14 -2.68 -7.60
C LEU A 177 1.11 -2.26 -6.13
N SER A 178 1.47 -1.02 -5.82
CA SER A 178 1.65 -0.53 -4.45
C SER A 178 0.40 -0.68 -3.55
N PRO A 179 -0.84 -0.46 -4.04
CA PRO A 179 -2.05 -0.67 -3.26
C PRO A 179 -2.22 -2.10 -2.75
N LEU A 180 -1.95 -3.09 -3.61
CA LEU A 180 -2.00 -4.50 -3.21
C LEU A 180 -0.93 -4.83 -2.17
N LEU A 181 0.32 -4.37 -2.38
CA LEU A 181 1.42 -4.59 -1.44
C LEU A 181 1.15 -3.94 -0.08
N ALA A 182 0.49 -2.77 -0.06
CA ALA A 182 0.04 -2.13 1.16
C ALA A 182 -0.96 -2.99 1.94
N ASN A 183 -1.97 -3.54 1.26
CA ASN A 183 -2.95 -4.42 1.88
C ASN A 183 -2.30 -5.71 2.42
N ILE A 184 -1.39 -6.34 1.66
CA ILE A 184 -0.63 -7.52 2.12
C ILE A 184 0.19 -7.20 3.37
N THR A 185 0.83 -6.02 3.43
CA THR A 185 1.61 -5.58 4.60
C THR A 185 0.74 -5.41 5.86
N LEU A 186 -0.50 -4.93 5.70
CA LEU A 186 -1.40 -4.61 6.81
C LEU A 186 -2.39 -5.74 7.15
N ASP A 187 -2.52 -6.78 6.34
CA ASP A 187 -3.39 -7.93 6.61
C ASP A 187 -3.14 -8.59 7.97
N PRO A 188 -1.88 -8.75 8.46
CA PRO A 188 -1.65 -9.26 9.81
C PRO A 188 -2.23 -8.37 10.92
N LEU A 189 -2.35 -7.04 10.72
CA LEU A 189 -3.01 -6.14 11.65
C LEU A 189 -4.52 -6.38 11.69
N ASP A 190 -5.14 -6.54 10.53
CA ASP A 190 -6.56 -6.84 10.42
C ASP A 190 -6.89 -8.15 11.13
N LYS A 191 -6.13 -9.20 10.89
CA LYS A 191 -6.28 -10.51 11.53
C LYS A 191 -6.06 -10.47 13.04
N GLU A 192 -5.13 -9.65 13.51
CA GLU A 192 -4.93 -9.43 14.95
C GLU A 192 -6.14 -8.75 15.59
N LEU A 193 -6.73 -7.74 14.93
CA LEU A 193 -7.92 -7.06 15.40
C LEU A 193 -9.14 -7.99 15.42
N GLU A 194 -9.30 -8.82 14.39
CA GLU A 194 -10.36 -9.84 14.31
C GLU A 194 -10.22 -10.90 15.41
N SER A 195 -9.02 -11.44 15.60
CA SER A 195 -8.75 -12.48 16.63
C SER A 195 -9.08 -12.01 18.04
N ARG A 196 -8.97 -10.69 18.29
CA ARG A 196 -9.35 -10.04 19.55
C ARG A 196 -10.81 -9.63 19.64
N GLY A 197 -11.60 -9.89 18.60
CA GLY A 197 -13.03 -9.53 18.52
C GLY A 197 -13.29 -8.02 18.48
N HIS A 198 -12.34 -7.24 17.95
CA HIS A 198 -12.52 -5.80 17.79
C HIS A 198 -13.43 -5.47 16.60
N LYS A 199 -14.27 -4.46 16.77
CA LYS A 199 -15.02 -3.84 15.68
C LYS A 199 -14.19 -2.71 15.10
N PHE A 200 -13.79 -2.85 13.84
CA PHE A 200 -12.90 -1.90 13.18
C PHE A 200 -13.24 -1.77 11.69
N ALA A 201 -12.73 -0.72 11.08
CA ALA A 201 -12.65 -0.58 9.63
C ALA A 201 -11.29 -0.02 9.25
N ARG A 202 -10.70 -0.55 8.19
CA ARG A 202 -9.46 -0.04 7.59
C ARG A 202 -9.70 0.40 6.16
N TYR A 203 -9.23 1.60 5.82
CA TYR A 203 -9.19 2.10 4.45
C TYR A 203 -7.75 2.50 4.10
N ALA A 204 -7.05 1.66 3.35
CA ALA A 204 -5.60 1.77 3.11
C ALA A 204 -4.81 1.70 4.42
N ASP A 205 -4.04 2.73 4.75
CA ASP A 205 -3.27 2.88 5.99
C ASP A 205 -4.06 3.56 7.13
N ASP A 206 -5.24 4.11 6.84
CA ASP A 206 -6.13 4.67 7.84
C ASP A 206 -7.02 3.57 8.44
N PHE A 207 -7.08 3.48 9.77
CA PHE A 207 -7.98 2.55 10.44
C PHE A 207 -8.53 3.10 11.75
N ILE A 208 -9.73 2.65 12.07
CA ILE A 208 -10.48 3.03 13.26
C ILE A 208 -11.02 1.79 13.98
N VAL A 209 -10.90 1.77 15.29
CA VAL A 209 -11.48 0.72 16.14
C VAL A 209 -12.49 1.34 17.09
N LEU A 210 -13.69 0.77 17.17
CA LEU A 210 -14.75 1.24 18.09
C LEU A 210 -14.90 0.36 19.31
N VAL A 211 -14.93 0.99 20.49
CA VAL A 211 -15.05 0.31 21.79
C VAL A 211 -16.06 1.00 22.71
N LYS A 212 -16.53 0.29 23.75
CA LYS A 212 -17.60 0.75 24.64
C LYS A 212 -17.13 1.72 25.73
N SER A 213 -15.84 1.78 26.08
CA SER A 213 -15.39 2.60 27.20
C SER A 213 -14.06 3.29 26.95
N LYS A 214 -13.83 4.41 27.65
CA LYS A 214 -12.57 5.16 27.63
C LYS A 214 -11.37 4.30 28.01
N ASN A 215 -11.52 3.43 29.02
CA ASN A 215 -10.42 2.56 29.47
C ASN A 215 -10.12 1.49 28.44
N ALA A 216 -11.12 0.92 27.77
CA ALA A 216 -10.93 0.01 26.66
C ALA A 216 -10.21 0.71 25.50
N ALA A 217 -10.61 1.94 25.14
CA ALA A 217 -9.96 2.71 24.09
C ALA A 217 -8.47 2.95 24.35
N LYS A 218 -8.11 3.33 25.58
CA LYS A 218 -6.70 3.49 25.97
C LYS A 218 -5.90 2.19 25.88
N ARG A 219 -6.47 1.07 26.31
CA ARG A 219 -5.80 -0.26 26.22
C ARG A 219 -5.62 -0.69 24.77
N VAL A 220 -6.65 -0.51 23.94
CA VAL A 220 -6.60 -0.85 22.51
C VAL A 220 -5.55 0.00 21.81
N LEU A 221 -5.53 1.32 22.01
CA LEU A 221 -4.50 2.19 21.42
C LEU A 221 -3.08 1.75 21.82
N LYS A 222 -2.85 1.47 23.10
CA LYS A 222 -1.54 0.98 23.57
C LYS A 222 -1.17 -0.36 22.91
N GLY A 223 -2.13 -1.27 22.77
CA GLY A 223 -1.93 -2.55 22.10
C GLY A 223 -1.60 -2.41 20.62
N LEU A 224 -2.33 -1.53 19.91
CA LEU A 224 -2.11 -1.24 18.49
C LEU A 224 -0.72 -0.64 18.25
N ILE A 225 -0.32 0.38 19.03
CA ILE A 225 1.02 0.95 18.96
C ILE A 225 2.09 -0.12 19.12
N SER A 226 1.96 -0.95 20.17
CA SER A 226 2.92 -2.04 20.43
C SER A 226 2.95 -3.06 19.29
N TYR A 227 1.82 -3.39 18.69
CA TYR A 227 1.73 -4.33 17.58
C TYR A 227 2.37 -3.77 16.31
N CYS A 228 2.00 -2.54 15.93
CA CYS A 228 2.56 -1.88 14.76
C CYS A 228 4.09 -1.73 14.87
N GLU A 229 4.60 -1.23 16.00
CA GLU A 229 6.03 -0.99 16.17
C GLU A 229 6.85 -2.28 16.31
N ARG A 230 6.37 -3.27 17.09
CA ARG A 230 7.15 -4.48 17.38
C ARG A 230 6.93 -5.61 16.37
N ARG A 231 5.69 -5.78 15.91
CA ARG A 231 5.34 -6.88 15.00
C ARG A 231 5.42 -6.49 13.55
N LEU A 232 4.91 -5.31 13.18
CA LEU A 232 4.93 -4.86 11.79
C LEU A 232 6.17 -4.04 11.43
N GLN A 233 6.91 -3.55 12.44
CA GLN A 233 8.06 -2.65 12.25
C GLN A 233 7.65 -1.34 11.55
N LEU A 234 6.43 -0.85 11.85
CA LEU A 234 5.87 0.38 11.34
C LEU A 234 5.79 1.40 12.48
N GLU A 235 6.36 2.59 12.25
CA GLU A 235 6.34 3.68 13.23
C GLU A 235 4.93 4.29 13.32
N VAL A 236 4.45 4.48 14.56
CA VAL A 236 3.16 5.13 14.83
C VAL A 236 3.34 6.62 15.08
N ASN A 237 2.58 7.44 14.40
CA ASN A 237 2.49 8.87 14.63
C ASN A 237 1.67 9.14 15.89
N ARG A 238 2.37 9.22 17.04
CA ARG A 238 1.72 9.36 18.35
C ARG A 238 1.00 10.71 18.54
N ALA A 239 1.39 11.73 17.79
CA ALA A 239 0.74 13.04 17.83
C ALA A 239 -0.64 13.04 17.14
N LYS A 240 -0.81 12.19 16.11
CA LYS A 240 -2.07 12.03 15.37
C LYS A 240 -2.90 10.85 15.87
N SER A 241 -2.29 9.90 16.58
CA SER A 241 -3.00 8.73 17.13
C SER A 241 -3.71 9.08 18.44
N ARG A 242 -4.98 8.71 18.53
CA ARG A 242 -5.82 9.11 19.67
C ARG A 242 -6.89 8.09 20.03
N ALA A 243 -7.34 8.18 21.29
CA ALA A 243 -8.52 7.51 21.81
C ALA A 243 -9.50 8.57 22.30
N ALA A 244 -10.60 8.77 21.63
CA ALA A 244 -11.55 9.86 21.87
C ALA A 244 -13.00 9.37 21.89
N PRO A 245 -13.93 10.04 22.63
CA PRO A 245 -15.33 9.80 22.51
C PRO A 245 -15.81 10.24 21.11
N LEU A 246 -16.69 9.43 20.50
CA LEU A 246 -17.45 9.84 19.32
C LEU A 246 -18.56 10.81 19.77
N LYS A 247 -18.65 11.92 19.08
CA LYS A 247 -19.70 12.94 19.29
C LYS A 247 -20.86 12.70 18.32
#